data_775c21c151976a8c0b888d0a619a8b5a
#
_entry.id   775c21c151976a8c0b888d0a619a8b5a
#
_cell.length_a   1.000
_cell.length_b   1.000
_cell.length_c   1.000
_cell.angle_alpha   90.00
_cell.angle_beta   90.00
_cell.angle_gamma   90.00
#
_symmetry.space_group_name_H-M   'P 1'
#
loop_
_entity.id
_entity.type
_entity.pdbx_description
1 polymer ?
#
loop_
_entity_poly.entity_id
_entity_poly.type
_entity_poly.pdbx_seq_one_letter_code
_entity_poly.pdbx_strand_id
1 'polypeptide(L)'
;MKHINITKQNIQQAQTLAEEMGQLKNSITKGQGNIHGFLGEIIVSKFLDIEISNTYDYDMIFNNIKIDVKTKRVTTPPRDYYECSVANLNTKQRCDIYVFTRILKDMTQGWILGYLNK
;
A
#
# COMPACT_ATOMS: atom_id res chain seq x y z
N MET A 1 -5.47 -15.03 0.22
CA MET A 1 -5.83 -13.62 0.49
C MET A 1 -5.97 -13.44 1.99
N LYS A 2 -5.37 -12.40 2.53
CA LYS A 2 -5.39 -12.11 3.97
C LYS A 2 -6.28 -10.90 4.25
N HIS A 3 -7.34 -11.08 5.03
CA HIS A 3 -8.21 -9.99 5.47
C HIS A 3 -7.64 -9.34 6.74
N ILE A 4 -7.68 -8.02 6.80
CA ILE A 4 -7.17 -7.24 7.92
C ILE A 4 -8.19 -6.19 8.32
N ASN A 5 -8.52 -6.13 9.61
CA ASN A 5 -9.33 -5.04 10.15
C ASN A 5 -8.43 -3.83 10.36
N ILE A 6 -8.84 -2.69 9.81
CA ILE A 6 -8.08 -1.46 9.91
C ILE A 6 -8.50 -0.71 11.16
N THR A 7 -7.52 -0.32 11.97
CA THR A 7 -7.76 0.39 13.23
C THR A 7 -7.70 1.91 13.02
N LYS A 8 -8.24 2.65 13.98
CA LYS A 8 -8.11 4.11 13.98
C LYS A 8 -6.65 4.54 14.03
N GLN A 9 -5.81 3.79 14.73
CA GLN A 9 -4.38 4.06 14.79
C GLN A 9 -3.72 3.91 13.42
N ASN A 10 -4.13 2.89 12.64
CA ASN A 10 -3.63 2.72 11.28
C ASN A 10 -4.01 3.93 10.41
N ILE A 11 -5.24 4.41 10.53
CA ILE A 11 -5.71 5.57 9.76
C ILE A 11 -4.90 6.82 10.14
N GLN A 12 -4.67 7.03 11.43
CA GLN A 12 -3.90 8.16 11.89
C GLN A 12 -2.46 8.11 11.36
N GLN A 13 -1.85 6.95 11.37
CA GLN A 13 -0.51 6.74 10.83
C GLN A 13 -0.49 7.04 9.32
N ALA A 14 -1.50 6.59 8.58
CA ALA A 14 -1.61 6.86 7.16
C ALA A 14 -1.76 8.35 6.87
N GLN A 15 -2.54 9.06 7.67
CA GLN A 15 -2.71 10.50 7.55
C GLN A 15 -1.39 11.23 7.78
N THR A 16 -0.62 10.81 8.77
CA THR A 16 0.69 11.40 9.04
C THR A 16 1.64 11.21 7.85
N LEU A 17 1.69 10.00 7.29
CA LEU A 17 2.50 9.72 6.12
C LEU A 17 2.05 10.56 4.91
N ALA A 18 0.76 10.71 4.71
CA ALA A 18 0.23 11.51 3.61
C ALA A 18 0.61 12.98 3.75
N GLU A 19 0.56 13.53 4.96
CA GLU A 19 0.96 14.90 5.22
C GLU A 19 2.45 15.11 4.95
N GLU A 20 3.30 14.21 5.46
CA GLU A 20 4.73 14.28 5.24
C GLU A 20 5.06 14.22 3.76
N MET A 21 4.44 13.32 3.02
CA MET A 21 4.67 13.19 1.59
C MET A 21 4.19 14.42 0.82
N GLY A 22 3.05 14.98 1.21
CA GLY A 22 2.51 16.18 0.59
C GLY A 22 3.43 17.38 0.77
N GLN A 23 4.00 17.53 1.95
CA GLN A 23 4.93 18.60 2.24
C GLN A 23 6.23 18.47 1.43
N LEU A 24 6.74 17.24 1.31
CA LEU A 24 8.00 16.99 0.62
C LEU A 24 7.88 17.13 -0.89
N LYS A 25 6.72 16.79 -1.47
CA LYS A 25 6.55 16.75 -2.92
C LYS A 25 5.74 17.91 -3.49
N ASN A 26 5.30 18.84 -2.66
CA ASN A 26 4.45 19.95 -3.11
C ASN A 26 3.26 19.47 -3.93
N SER A 27 2.67 18.36 -3.52
CA SER A 27 1.57 17.74 -4.22
C SER A 27 0.32 18.62 -4.22
N ILE A 28 -0.40 18.66 -5.33
CA ILE A 28 -1.67 19.37 -5.43
C ILE A 28 -2.66 18.88 -4.38
N THR A 29 -2.65 17.59 -4.09
CA THR A 29 -3.53 16.99 -3.10
C THR A 29 -2.97 17.07 -1.68
N LYS A 30 -1.75 17.55 -1.54
CA LYS A 30 -1.02 17.56 -0.27
C LYS A 30 -0.97 16.18 0.38
N GLY A 31 -0.91 15.14 -0.43
CA GLY A 31 -0.85 13.76 0.02
C GLY A 31 -2.19 13.16 0.43
N GLN A 32 -3.25 13.94 0.53
CA GLN A 32 -4.54 13.43 1.03
C GLN A 32 -5.16 12.37 0.14
N GLY A 33 -4.97 12.47 -1.17
CA GLY A 33 -5.48 11.48 -2.12
C GLY A 33 -4.82 10.12 -2.00
N ASN A 34 -3.73 10.00 -1.24
CA ASN A 34 -2.95 8.78 -1.11
C ASN A 34 -3.18 8.04 0.20
N ILE A 35 -4.16 8.44 1.02
CA ILE A 35 -4.39 7.80 2.32
C ILE A 35 -4.63 6.29 2.16
N HIS A 36 -5.45 5.88 1.19
CA HIS A 36 -5.69 4.46 0.94
C HIS A 36 -4.40 3.72 0.55
N GLY A 37 -3.56 4.36 -0.24
CA GLY A 37 -2.26 3.79 -0.60
C GLY A 37 -1.37 3.58 0.62
N PHE A 38 -1.30 4.57 1.50
CA PHE A 38 -0.51 4.44 2.73
C PHE A 38 -1.10 3.39 3.67
N LEU A 39 -2.42 3.25 3.73
CA LEU A 39 -3.04 2.17 4.49
C LEU A 39 -2.61 0.80 3.96
N GLY A 40 -2.55 0.64 2.64
CA GLY A 40 -2.04 -0.59 2.04
C GLY A 40 -0.62 -0.89 2.47
N GLU A 41 0.25 0.11 2.45
CA GLU A 41 1.63 -0.05 2.94
C GLU A 41 1.67 -0.43 4.42
N ILE A 42 0.85 0.23 5.23
CA ILE A 42 0.81 -0.02 6.67
C ILE A 42 0.36 -1.45 6.98
N ILE A 43 -0.70 -1.94 6.33
CA ILE A 43 -1.16 -3.30 6.62
C ILE A 43 -0.13 -4.36 6.19
N VAL A 44 0.59 -4.13 5.09
CA VAL A 44 1.66 -5.04 4.68
C VAL A 44 2.82 -4.98 5.67
N SER A 45 3.24 -3.79 6.09
CA SER A 45 4.35 -3.64 7.04
C SER A 45 4.03 -4.33 8.37
N LYS A 46 2.81 -4.22 8.84
CA LYS A 46 2.40 -4.87 10.09
C LYS A 46 2.28 -6.37 9.94
N PHE A 47 1.78 -6.85 8.80
CA PHE A 47 1.70 -8.28 8.52
C PHE A 47 3.08 -8.92 8.48
N LEU A 48 4.06 -8.24 7.91
CA LEU A 48 5.45 -8.72 7.83
C LEU A 48 6.30 -8.34 9.05
N ASP A 49 5.77 -7.48 9.93
CA ASP A 49 6.46 -6.96 11.11
C ASP A 49 7.77 -6.26 10.74
N ILE A 50 7.69 -5.33 9.80
CA ILE A 50 8.82 -4.52 9.33
C ILE A 50 8.41 -3.06 9.23
N GLU A 51 9.40 -2.17 9.10
CA GLU A 51 9.16 -0.74 8.96
C GLU A 51 9.00 -0.34 7.50
N ILE A 52 8.29 0.76 7.28
CA ILE A 52 8.11 1.36 5.96
C ILE A 52 9.33 2.23 5.67
N SER A 53 9.95 2.03 4.49
CA SER A 53 11.12 2.80 4.05
C SER A 53 10.77 3.99 3.17
N ASN A 54 9.71 3.90 2.40
CA ASN A 54 9.17 4.96 1.53
C ASN A 54 10.20 5.61 0.60
N THR A 55 10.91 4.78 -0.16
CA THR A 55 11.76 5.29 -1.23
C THR A 55 10.98 5.30 -2.56
N TYR A 56 11.55 5.95 -3.58
CA TYR A 56 10.95 5.93 -4.93
C TYR A 56 10.83 4.51 -5.49
N ASP A 57 11.85 3.67 -5.24
CA ASP A 57 11.94 2.35 -5.85
C ASP A 57 11.17 1.28 -5.09
N TYR A 58 10.98 1.45 -3.79
CA TYR A 58 10.30 0.45 -2.96
C TYR A 58 9.73 1.08 -1.70
N ASP A 59 8.76 0.42 -1.10
CA ASP A 59 8.09 0.89 0.12
C ASP A 59 8.72 0.28 1.38
N MET A 60 9.24 -0.94 1.27
CA MET A 60 9.83 -1.65 2.42
C MET A 60 10.77 -2.76 1.94
N ILE A 61 11.58 -3.27 2.87
CA ILE A 61 12.51 -4.38 2.61
C ILE A 61 12.21 -5.50 3.61
N PHE A 62 12.04 -6.70 3.10
CA PHE A 62 11.83 -7.89 3.92
C PHE A 62 12.81 -8.98 3.47
N ASN A 63 13.73 -9.39 4.38
CA ASN A 63 14.76 -10.41 4.07
C ASN A 63 15.53 -10.09 2.78
N ASN A 64 15.95 -8.83 2.63
CA ASN A 64 16.65 -8.32 1.45
C ASN A 64 15.80 -8.25 0.18
N ILE A 65 14.51 -8.52 0.28
CA ILE A 65 13.57 -8.39 -0.83
C ILE A 65 12.95 -7.00 -0.78
N LYS A 66 13.10 -6.24 -1.86
CA LYS A 66 12.52 -4.89 -1.97
C LYS A 66 11.08 -5.00 -2.46
N ILE A 67 10.15 -4.48 -1.66
CA ILE A 67 8.72 -4.61 -1.89
C ILE A 67 8.13 -3.26 -2.27
N ASP A 68 7.34 -3.23 -3.35
CA ASP A 68 6.49 -2.11 -3.69
C ASP A 68 5.04 -2.53 -3.51
N VAL A 69 4.29 -1.79 -2.70
CA VAL A 69 2.90 -2.11 -2.41
C VAL A 69 2.00 -1.35 -3.37
N LYS A 70 1.15 -2.07 -4.08
CA LYS A 70 0.16 -1.49 -5.00
C LYS A 70 -1.22 -1.65 -4.39
N THR A 71 -1.88 -0.53 -4.12
CA THR A 71 -3.15 -0.50 -3.43
C THR A 71 -4.24 0.00 -4.34
N LYS A 72 -5.39 -0.64 -4.27
CA LYS A 72 -6.58 -0.18 -4.97
C LYS A 72 -7.72 0.01 -3.96
N ARG A 73 -8.38 1.16 -4.05
CA ARG A 73 -9.57 1.42 -3.25
C ARG A 73 -10.74 0.66 -3.85
N VAL A 74 -11.53 0.00 -3.00
CA VAL A 74 -12.69 -0.78 -3.43
C VAL A 74 -13.92 -0.40 -2.62
N THR A 75 -15.10 -0.63 -3.20
CA THR A 75 -16.37 -0.37 -2.53
C THR A 75 -16.96 -1.62 -1.92
N THR A 76 -16.48 -2.78 -2.32
CA THR A 76 -16.93 -4.09 -1.82
C THR A 76 -15.71 -4.96 -1.57
N PRO A 77 -15.80 -5.97 -0.68
CA PRO A 77 -14.70 -6.90 -0.48
C PRO A 77 -14.29 -7.58 -1.79
N PRO A 78 -12.98 -7.81 -2.00
CA PRO A 78 -12.52 -8.48 -3.20
C PRO A 78 -12.94 -9.95 -3.21
N ARG A 79 -13.14 -10.48 -4.41
CA ARG A 79 -13.44 -11.90 -4.61
C ARG A 79 -12.16 -12.68 -4.84
N ASP A 80 -12.19 -13.98 -4.57
CA ASP A 80 -11.01 -14.84 -4.66
C ASP A 80 -10.38 -14.86 -6.06
N TYR A 81 -11.15 -14.64 -7.09
CA TYR A 81 -10.69 -14.70 -8.47
C TYR A 81 -10.26 -13.35 -9.06
N TYR A 82 -10.17 -12.30 -8.26
CA TYR A 82 -9.70 -11.00 -8.76
C TYR A 82 -8.26 -11.10 -9.21
N GLU A 83 -8.01 -10.65 -10.42
CA GLU A 83 -6.66 -10.61 -10.96
C GLU A 83 -5.89 -9.43 -10.41
N CYS A 84 -4.62 -9.67 -10.13
CA CYS A 84 -3.68 -8.61 -9.80
C CYS A 84 -2.95 -8.24 -11.10
N SER A 85 -3.14 -7.02 -11.56
CA SER A 85 -2.56 -6.56 -12.81
C SER A 85 -1.56 -5.45 -12.56
N VAL A 86 -0.42 -5.53 -13.25
CA VAL A 86 0.59 -4.48 -13.22
C VAL A 86 0.67 -3.75 -14.56
N ALA A 87 -0.37 -3.86 -15.39
CA ALA A 87 -0.35 -3.44 -16.79
C ALA A 87 0.02 -1.98 -16.98
N ASN A 88 -0.27 -1.06 -16.18
CA ASN A 88 0.07 0.35 -16.36
C ASN A 88 1.02 0.86 -15.29
N LEU A 89 1.77 -0.06 -14.67
CA LEU A 89 2.66 0.32 -13.61
C LEU A 89 3.96 0.90 -14.13
N ASN A 90 4.56 1.70 -13.28
CA ASN A 90 5.88 2.25 -13.54
C ASN A 90 6.91 1.13 -13.41
N THR A 91 7.30 0.55 -14.55
CA THR A 91 8.28 -0.54 -14.59
C THR A 91 9.70 -0.07 -14.34
N LYS A 92 9.93 1.23 -14.18
CA LYS A 92 11.24 1.79 -13.89
C LYS A 92 11.63 1.67 -12.42
N GLN A 93 10.71 1.38 -11.54
CA GLN A 93 11.02 1.17 -10.13
C GLN A 93 11.91 -0.04 -9.95
N ARG A 94 12.87 0.07 -9.03
CA ARG A 94 13.84 -0.99 -8.74
C ARG A 94 13.41 -1.77 -7.49
N CYS A 95 12.26 -2.41 -7.57
CA CYS A 95 11.79 -3.32 -6.54
C CYS A 95 11.93 -4.77 -7.05
N ASP A 96 11.86 -5.71 -6.12
CA ASP A 96 11.95 -7.13 -6.44
C ASP A 96 10.58 -7.75 -6.64
N ILE A 97 9.60 -7.34 -5.84
CA ILE A 97 8.23 -7.85 -5.94
C ILE A 97 7.22 -6.71 -5.77
N TYR A 98 6.03 -6.94 -6.31
CA TYR A 98 4.85 -6.13 -6.02
C TYR A 98 3.93 -6.91 -5.09
N VAL A 99 3.46 -6.26 -4.02
CA VAL A 99 2.43 -6.82 -3.14
C VAL A 99 1.14 -6.07 -3.40
N PHE A 100 0.06 -6.79 -3.68
CA PHE A 100 -1.22 -6.20 -4.04
C PHE A 100 -2.15 -6.17 -2.85
N THR A 101 -2.73 -5.00 -2.62
CA THR A 101 -3.67 -4.79 -1.53
C THR A 101 -4.95 -4.13 -2.05
N ARG A 102 -6.01 -4.30 -1.27
CA ARG A 102 -7.28 -3.60 -1.47
C ARG A 102 -7.67 -2.96 -0.14
N ILE A 103 -8.14 -1.71 -0.21
CA ILE A 103 -8.61 -1.00 0.97
C ILE A 103 -10.05 -0.57 0.70
N LEU A 104 -10.95 -0.91 1.61
CA LEU A 104 -12.34 -0.51 1.49
C LEU A 104 -12.45 1.02 1.58
N LYS A 105 -13.35 1.59 0.80
CA LYS A 105 -13.51 3.04 0.71
C LYS A 105 -13.68 3.71 2.07
N ASP A 106 -14.39 3.06 2.99
CA ASP A 106 -14.61 3.61 4.34
C ASP A 106 -13.44 3.38 5.30
N MET A 107 -12.37 2.74 4.82
CA MET A 107 -11.14 2.51 5.60
C MET A 107 -11.32 1.63 6.84
N THR A 108 -12.34 0.78 6.85
CA THR A 108 -12.55 -0.15 7.97
C THR A 108 -11.88 -1.49 7.76
N GLN A 109 -11.64 -1.87 6.51
CA GLN A 109 -11.12 -3.19 6.16
C GLN A 109 -10.13 -3.10 5.01
N GLY A 110 -9.18 -4.01 5.03
CA GLY A 110 -8.22 -4.15 3.95
C GLY A 110 -7.88 -5.62 3.69
N TRP A 111 -7.28 -5.88 2.55
CA TRP A 111 -6.90 -7.24 2.15
C TRP A 111 -5.53 -7.21 1.49
N ILE A 112 -4.71 -8.18 1.84
CA ILE A 112 -3.47 -8.46 1.12
C ILE A 112 -3.79 -9.63 0.19
N LEU A 113 -3.78 -9.37 -1.12
CA LEU A 113 -4.20 -10.36 -2.11
C LEU A 113 -3.11 -11.37 -2.42
N GLY A 114 -1.88 -10.90 -2.53
CA GLY A 114 -0.76 -11.72 -2.92
C GLY A 114 0.35 -10.87 -3.48
N TYR A 115 1.31 -11.51 -4.15
CA TYR A 115 2.44 -10.81 -4.72
C TYR A 115 2.80 -11.36 -6.09
N LEU A 116 3.52 -10.54 -6.86
CA LEU A 116 4.12 -10.95 -8.13
C LEU A 116 5.58 -10.53 -8.15
N ASN A 117 6.43 -11.38 -8.69
CA ASN A 117 7.82 -11.03 -8.96
C ASN A 117 7.85 -10.01 -10.10
N LYS A 118 8.69 -9.03 -9.97
CA LYS A 118 8.85 -8.04 -11.01
C LYS A 118 9.59 -8.61 -12.24
#